data_55449c0c6415edfb6fee4f88b9370793
#
_entry.id   55449c0c6415edfb6fee4f88b9370793
#
_cell.length_a   1.000
_cell.length_b   1.000
_cell.length_c   1.000
_cell.angle_alpha   90.00
_cell.angle_beta   90.00
_cell.angle_gamma   90.00
#
_symmetry.space_group_name_H-M   'P 1'
#
loop_
_entity.id
_entity.type
_entity.pdbx_description
1 polymer ?
#
loop_
_entity_poly.entity_id
_entity_poly.type
_entity_poly.pdbx_seq_one_letter_code
_entity_poly.pdbx_strand_id
1 'polypeptide(L)'
;MKKVFLIFVTAVLVASVSVFAAYNIPENTNNTKYETTHTMASTSLNRKPMEFTPSPTVDMTGFELTKNSPSKLNFKCIDEYQEECFPNNAYHPKVLDLGKDGWNGYRYWISYTPYPEGNDEFENPHIVASNDLINYSEIKFYRPVLQNYKKGICFNSDSQLVYNNDLNRLEIIWRYTDYDIDYASLLMSYSYDGNTWSEPQNFFETYDRVKEDMVSPAILYDKGTYKVWYVNAYKVKYRELKDNKWSKIRMCKLPYENDAYSWHIDLIKNKDKYEILTCATTDKNDRKHMNLYYAKSDDGLKFGTAKTVLRPTGYDADWDGNGLYRSTFMYSDGMYYVLYGGRNDAKNFGVGLLFGKDMYNLYGTNCDYVYDSVNSAQKFWNFIDRYKDFTGEPDIRKKGFKIVES
;
A
#
# COMPACT_ATOMS: atom_id res chain seq x y z
N MET A 1 73.06 17.22 -31.65
CA MET A 1 72.96 17.16 -30.18
C MET A 1 71.42 17.33 -29.83
N LYS A 2 70.73 16.24 -29.60
CA LYS A 2 69.33 16.24 -29.20
C LYS A 2 69.28 15.98 -27.69
N LYS A 3 68.75 16.94 -26.93
CA LYS A 3 68.50 16.77 -25.50
C LYS A 3 67.19 16.05 -25.33
N VAL A 4 67.23 14.88 -24.71
CA VAL A 4 66.00 14.14 -24.28
C VAL A 4 65.64 14.65 -22.90
N PHE A 5 64.41 15.19 -22.75
CA PHE A 5 63.79 15.52 -21.46
C PHE A 5 63.06 14.28 -20.95
N LEU A 6 63.53 13.76 -19.84
CA LEU A 6 62.83 12.68 -19.11
C LEU A 6 61.87 13.30 -18.12
N ILE A 7 60.59 13.14 -18.34
CA ILE A 7 59.57 13.57 -17.41
C ILE A 7 59.28 12.39 -16.48
N PHE A 8 59.63 12.55 -15.20
CA PHE A 8 59.19 11.65 -14.13
C PHE A 8 57.72 12.01 -13.78
N VAL A 9 56.83 11.11 -14.07
CA VAL A 9 55.47 11.16 -13.54
C VAL A 9 55.45 10.40 -12.23
N THR A 10 55.42 11.14 -11.12
CA THR A 10 55.19 10.57 -9.79
C THR A 10 53.69 10.32 -9.64
N ALA A 11 53.29 9.06 -9.73
CA ALA A 11 51.96 8.63 -9.39
C ALA A 11 51.83 8.69 -7.85
N VAL A 12 51.08 9.68 -7.37
CA VAL A 12 50.65 9.71 -5.97
C VAL A 12 49.45 8.78 -5.89
N LEU A 13 49.64 7.59 -5.35
CA LEU A 13 48.54 6.73 -4.89
C LEU A 13 47.91 7.41 -3.67
N VAL A 14 46.81 8.10 -3.86
CA VAL A 14 45.92 8.46 -2.76
C VAL A 14 45.12 7.21 -2.42
N ALA A 15 45.54 6.48 -1.41
CA ALA A 15 44.74 5.46 -0.78
C ALA A 15 43.60 6.19 -0.06
N SER A 16 42.43 6.25 -0.71
CA SER A 16 41.19 6.61 -0.03
C SER A 16 40.85 5.49 0.95
N VAL A 17 41.24 5.69 2.20
CA VAL A 17 40.70 4.89 3.31
C VAL A 17 39.21 5.29 3.44
N SER A 18 38.35 4.53 2.79
CA SER A 18 36.93 4.58 3.05
C SER A 18 36.75 4.09 4.48
N VAL A 19 36.54 5.03 5.41
CA VAL A 19 36.07 4.70 6.75
C VAL A 19 34.63 4.27 6.54
N PHE A 20 34.40 2.97 6.38
CA PHE A 20 33.12 2.38 6.55
C PHE A 20 32.74 2.61 8.02
N ALA A 21 31.90 3.60 8.28
CA ALA A 21 31.07 3.59 9.46
C ALA A 21 30.13 2.39 9.30
N ALA A 22 30.63 1.22 9.73
CA ALA A 22 29.78 0.07 9.91
C ALA A 22 28.71 0.52 10.90
N TYR A 23 27.52 0.77 10.40
CA TYR A 23 26.35 0.72 11.25
C TYR A 23 26.36 -0.67 11.87
N ASN A 24 26.60 -0.74 13.17
CA ASN A 24 26.40 -1.94 13.94
C ASN A 24 24.90 -2.26 13.95
N ILE A 25 24.39 -2.76 12.83
CA ILE A 25 23.31 -3.73 12.88
C ILE A 25 23.99 -4.90 13.59
N PRO A 26 23.53 -5.34 14.77
CA PRO A 26 24.17 -6.45 15.43
C PRO A 26 24.25 -7.60 14.44
N GLU A 27 25.45 -7.97 14.00
CA GLU A 27 25.65 -9.24 13.34
C GLU A 27 25.08 -10.29 14.30
N ASN A 28 23.96 -10.86 13.95
CA ASN A 28 23.39 -11.97 14.68
C ASN A 28 24.21 -13.22 14.37
N THR A 29 25.45 -13.25 14.92
CA THR A 29 26.36 -14.39 14.85
C THR A 29 26.00 -15.49 15.84
N ASN A 30 24.87 -15.42 16.48
CA ASN A 30 24.37 -16.47 17.35
C ASN A 30 23.28 -17.26 16.62
N ASN A 31 23.67 -18.38 16.03
CA ASN A 31 22.86 -19.57 15.82
C ASN A 31 22.40 -20.15 17.19
N THR A 32 21.92 -19.35 18.09
CA THR A 32 21.16 -19.82 19.21
C THR A 32 19.74 -20.03 18.72
N LYS A 33 19.34 -21.27 18.63
CA LYS A 33 17.92 -21.67 18.67
C LYS A 33 17.25 -20.77 19.71
N TYR A 34 16.46 -19.81 19.26
CA TYR A 34 15.54 -19.12 20.13
C TYR A 34 14.40 -20.08 20.48
N GLU A 35 14.71 -21.06 21.32
CA GLU A 35 13.77 -21.60 22.27
C GLU A 35 13.65 -20.58 23.40
N THR A 36 13.19 -19.41 23.11
CA THR A 36 12.56 -18.57 24.12
C THR A 36 11.16 -19.11 24.32
N THR A 37 11.05 -19.97 25.29
CA THR A 37 9.83 -20.14 26.07
C THR A 37 9.49 -18.79 26.73
N HIS A 38 9.14 -17.79 25.91
CA HIS A 38 8.29 -16.72 26.35
C HIS A 38 6.88 -17.29 26.41
N THR A 39 6.59 -17.98 27.51
CA THR A 39 5.25 -18.00 28.06
C THR A 39 4.94 -16.56 28.47
N MET A 40 4.87 -15.65 27.51
CA MET A 40 3.99 -14.51 27.68
C MET A 40 2.61 -15.16 27.78
N ALA A 41 2.04 -15.12 28.96
CA ALA A 41 0.62 -15.23 29.11
C ALA A 41 0.04 -14.19 28.14
N SER A 42 -0.21 -14.60 26.92
CA SER A 42 -0.98 -13.87 25.94
C SER A 42 -2.38 -13.86 26.52
N THR A 43 -2.63 -12.95 27.43
CA THR A 43 -3.94 -12.37 27.54
C THR A 43 -4.13 -11.54 26.25
N SER A 44 -4.08 -12.19 25.09
CA SER A 44 -4.75 -11.69 23.93
C SER A 44 -6.20 -11.59 24.35
N LEU A 45 -6.57 -10.43 24.82
CA LEU A 45 -7.95 -10.04 24.87
C LEU A 45 -8.39 -10.13 23.40
N ASN A 46 -8.94 -11.29 23.01
CA ASN A 46 -9.65 -11.49 21.76
C ASN A 46 -10.89 -10.59 21.85
N ARG A 47 -10.64 -9.28 21.80
CA ARG A 47 -11.71 -8.29 21.68
C ARG A 47 -12.22 -8.46 20.25
N LYS A 48 -13.43 -9.04 20.17
CA LYS A 48 -14.14 -9.02 18.90
C LYS A 48 -14.26 -7.56 18.44
N PRO A 49 -14.15 -7.29 17.14
CA PRO A 49 -14.47 -6.00 16.60
C PRO A 49 -15.84 -5.58 17.09
N MET A 50 -16.00 -4.31 17.39
CA MET A 50 -17.30 -3.74 17.59
C MET A 50 -18.02 -3.85 16.24
N GLU A 51 -19.05 -4.72 16.14
CA GLU A 51 -19.81 -4.85 14.92
C GLU A 51 -20.42 -3.48 14.60
N PHE A 52 -20.03 -2.95 13.45
CA PHE A 52 -20.71 -1.78 12.91
C PHE A 52 -22.05 -2.25 12.38
N THR A 53 -23.12 -1.95 13.12
CA THR A 53 -24.48 -2.24 12.66
C THR A 53 -25.06 -0.94 12.09
N PRO A 54 -25.33 -0.90 10.78
CA PRO A 54 -25.99 0.26 10.20
C PRO A 54 -27.33 0.50 10.89
N SER A 55 -27.61 1.73 11.26
CA SER A 55 -28.89 2.09 11.84
C SER A 55 -29.95 2.11 10.72
N PRO A 56 -31.05 1.33 10.81
CA PRO A 56 -32.12 1.38 9.80
C PRO A 56 -32.85 2.74 9.76
N THR A 57 -32.68 3.55 10.80
CA THR A 57 -33.29 4.87 10.92
C THR A 57 -32.38 6.02 10.51
N VAL A 58 -31.18 5.73 9.96
CA VAL A 58 -30.28 6.79 9.51
C VAL A 58 -30.94 7.60 8.39
N ASP A 59 -30.90 8.91 8.51
CA ASP A 59 -31.35 9.81 7.47
C ASP A 59 -30.38 9.75 6.29
N MET A 60 -30.88 9.31 5.12
CA MET A 60 -30.10 9.19 3.88
C MET A 60 -30.09 10.49 3.06
N THR A 61 -30.63 11.59 3.57
CA THR A 61 -30.60 12.89 2.90
C THR A 61 -29.15 13.30 2.59
N GLY A 62 -28.90 13.71 1.35
CA GLY A 62 -27.57 14.11 0.89
C GLY A 62 -26.61 12.96 0.61
N PHE A 63 -27.03 11.68 0.74
CA PHE A 63 -26.23 10.56 0.30
C PHE A 63 -26.31 10.44 -1.23
N GLU A 64 -25.19 10.62 -1.89
CA GLU A 64 -25.09 10.53 -3.34
C GLU A 64 -23.96 9.57 -3.72
N LEU A 65 -24.20 8.80 -4.78
CA LEU A 65 -23.18 7.97 -5.40
C LEU A 65 -22.49 8.77 -6.48
N THR A 66 -21.20 8.52 -6.64
CA THR A 66 -20.41 9.08 -7.75
C THR A 66 -19.58 7.97 -8.41
N LYS A 67 -19.35 8.10 -9.71
CA LYS A 67 -18.41 7.22 -10.40
C LYS A 67 -16.98 7.73 -10.31
N ASN A 68 -16.82 9.01 -10.05
CA ASN A 68 -15.53 9.70 -10.05
C ASN A 68 -15.48 10.66 -8.87
N SER A 69 -14.27 10.94 -8.42
CA SER A 69 -13.97 11.92 -7.37
C SER A 69 -14.84 11.84 -6.12
N PRO A 70 -14.93 10.68 -5.45
CA PRO A 70 -15.61 10.60 -4.17
C PRO A 70 -14.91 11.47 -3.13
N SER A 71 -15.58 11.71 -2.01
CA SER A 71 -14.95 12.36 -0.86
C SER A 71 -13.71 11.60 -0.40
N LYS A 72 -12.64 12.34 -0.07
CA LYS A 72 -11.41 11.73 0.45
C LYS A 72 -11.64 11.14 1.84
N LEU A 73 -10.99 10.01 2.09
CA LEU A 73 -10.91 9.43 3.43
C LEU A 73 -10.01 10.28 4.33
N ASN A 74 -10.40 10.41 5.59
CA ASN A 74 -9.71 11.25 6.56
C ASN A 74 -8.64 10.44 7.32
N PHE A 75 -7.47 10.25 6.70
CA PHE A 75 -6.32 9.66 7.38
C PHE A 75 -5.51 10.73 8.10
N LYS A 76 -5.15 10.47 9.34
CA LYS A 76 -4.17 11.28 10.08
C LYS A 76 -2.77 10.94 9.58
N CYS A 77 -1.94 11.97 9.40
CA CYS A 77 -0.53 11.81 9.06
C CYS A 77 0.32 12.50 10.12
N ILE A 78 1.45 11.89 10.44
CA ILE A 78 2.42 12.43 11.41
C ILE A 78 3.72 12.74 10.65
N ASP A 79 4.33 13.87 10.95
CA ASP A 79 5.63 14.24 10.43
C ASP A 79 6.79 13.57 11.20
N GLU A 80 8.02 13.91 10.84
CA GLU A 80 9.24 13.40 11.47
C GLU A 80 9.38 13.82 12.94
N TYR A 81 8.64 14.85 13.37
CA TYR A 81 8.61 15.35 14.75
C TYR A 81 7.46 14.78 15.56
N GLN A 82 6.67 13.85 14.99
CA GLN A 82 5.48 13.26 15.58
C GLN A 82 4.31 14.26 15.76
N GLU A 83 4.32 15.35 15.01
CA GLU A 83 3.23 16.30 14.97
C GLU A 83 2.24 15.93 13.85
N GLU A 84 0.94 16.13 14.09
CA GLU A 84 -0.06 15.91 13.06
C GLU A 84 0.14 16.92 11.94
N CYS A 85 0.46 16.41 10.76
CA CYS A 85 0.72 17.24 9.60
C CYS A 85 -0.13 16.81 8.40
N PHE A 86 -0.42 17.75 7.54
CA PHE A 86 -1.02 17.49 6.24
C PHE A 86 -2.24 16.55 6.27
N PRO A 87 -3.30 16.87 7.02
CA PRO A 87 -4.51 16.06 7.06
C PRO A 87 -5.01 15.77 5.63
N ASN A 88 -5.48 14.55 5.40
CA ASN A 88 -5.97 14.08 4.09
C ASN A 88 -4.94 14.02 2.95
N ASN A 89 -3.65 13.99 3.25
CA ASN A 89 -2.59 13.73 2.27
C ASN A 89 -1.98 12.31 2.41
N ALA A 90 -2.75 11.35 2.92
CA ALA A 90 -2.37 9.95 2.87
C ALA A 90 -2.32 9.45 1.42
N TYR A 91 -1.40 8.54 1.18
CA TYR A 91 -1.15 7.96 -0.14
C TYR A 91 -0.71 6.51 0.02
N HIS A 92 -0.54 5.76 -1.04
CA HIS A 92 -0.05 4.37 -1.03
C HIS A 92 -0.78 3.45 -0.03
N PRO A 93 -2.11 3.38 -0.03
CA PRO A 93 -2.84 2.58 0.94
C PRO A 93 -2.62 1.08 0.72
N LYS A 94 -2.68 0.31 1.81
CA LYS A 94 -2.87 -1.14 1.81
C LYS A 94 -3.88 -1.50 2.89
N VAL A 95 -4.97 -2.18 2.50
CA VAL A 95 -6.00 -2.66 3.42
C VAL A 95 -5.93 -4.18 3.57
N LEU A 96 -6.13 -4.64 4.81
CA LEU A 96 -6.45 -6.03 5.14
C LEU A 96 -7.83 -6.09 5.78
N ASP A 97 -8.69 -7.00 5.32
CA ASP A 97 -9.91 -7.41 6.00
C ASP A 97 -9.62 -8.72 6.74
N LEU A 98 -9.63 -8.69 8.04
CA LEU A 98 -9.41 -9.85 8.90
C LEU A 98 -10.73 -10.56 9.27
N GLY A 99 -11.80 -10.28 8.52
CA GLY A 99 -13.10 -10.90 8.67
C GLY A 99 -13.88 -10.37 9.88
N LYS A 100 -15.04 -10.97 10.11
CA LYS A 100 -15.95 -10.53 11.19
C LYS A 100 -15.37 -10.72 12.58
N ASP A 101 -14.52 -11.71 12.76
CA ASP A 101 -13.83 -11.93 14.04
C ASP A 101 -12.69 -10.92 14.25
N GLY A 102 -12.17 -10.35 13.19
CA GLY A 102 -11.12 -9.34 13.20
C GLY A 102 -9.85 -9.80 13.94
N TRP A 103 -9.04 -8.83 14.33
CA TRP A 103 -7.86 -9.04 15.16
C TRP A 103 -7.67 -7.85 16.10
N ASN A 104 -7.47 -8.12 17.40
CA ASN A 104 -7.28 -7.09 18.43
C ASN A 104 -8.33 -5.97 18.44
N GLY A 105 -9.60 -6.34 18.23
CA GLY A 105 -10.73 -5.42 18.29
C GLY A 105 -11.04 -4.67 17.00
N TYR A 106 -10.32 -4.97 15.90
CA TYR A 106 -10.56 -4.33 14.62
C TYR A 106 -10.66 -5.35 13.48
N ARG A 107 -11.56 -5.08 12.57
CA ARG A 107 -11.75 -5.86 11.35
C ARG A 107 -10.75 -5.47 10.27
N TYR A 108 -10.58 -4.18 10.05
CA TYR A 108 -9.74 -3.63 8.99
C TYR A 108 -8.46 -3.03 9.56
N TRP A 109 -7.33 -3.39 8.95
CA TRP A 109 -6.04 -2.80 9.24
C TRP A 109 -5.51 -2.17 7.97
N ILE A 110 -5.07 -0.93 8.04
CA ILE A 110 -4.72 -0.13 6.88
C ILE A 110 -3.35 0.49 7.10
N SER A 111 -2.40 0.19 6.20
CA SER A 111 -1.17 0.98 6.12
C SER A 111 -1.25 1.98 4.98
N TYR A 112 -0.53 3.06 5.13
CA TYR A 112 -0.40 4.12 4.14
C TYR A 112 0.86 4.94 4.40
N THR A 113 1.22 5.81 3.46
CA THR A 113 2.28 6.81 3.64
C THR A 113 1.71 8.19 3.35
N PRO A 114 2.13 9.26 4.05
CA PRO A 114 1.88 10.62 3.63
C PRO A 114 2.68 10.94 2.35
N TYR A 115 2.17 11.85 1.54
CA TYR A 115 2.90 12.36 0.38
C TYR A 115 2.52 13.81 0.08
N PRO A 116 2.65 14.71 1.06
CA PRO A 116 2.22 16.09 0.92
C PRO A 116 3.01 16.77 -0.19
N GLU A 117 2.30 17.41 -1.11
CA GLU A 117 2.87 18.14 -2.24
C GLU A 117 3.82 17.30 -3.13
N GLY A 118 3.79 15.98 -3.01
CA GLY A 118 4.70 15.08 -3.73
C GLY A 118 6.11 15.04 -3.13
N ASN A 119 6.26 15.26 -1.83
CA ASN A 119 7.54 15.22 -1.16
C ASN A 119 7.80 13.83 -0.57
N ASP A 120 8.80 13.14 -1.11
CA ASP A 120 9.21 11.77 -0.75
C ASP A 120 9.70 11.67 0.72
N GLU A 121 10.16 12.75 1.32
CA GLU A 121 10.65 12.75 2.70
C GLU A 121 9.58 12.39 3.74
N PHE A 122 8.31 12.54 3.36
CA PHE A 122 7.18 12.20 4.22
C PHE A 122 6.61 10.80 3.98
N GLU A 123 7.14 10.03 3.04
CA GLU A 123 6.64 8.68 2.73
C GLU A 123 6.92 7.65 3.83
N ASN A 124 6.74 8.03 5.08
CA ASN A 124 6.95 7.15 6.22
C ASN A 124 5.73 6.24 6.46
N PRO A 125 5.94 4.95 6.75
CA PRO A 125 4.82 4.03 6.92
C PRO A 125 4.00 4.35 8.18
N HIS A 126 2.69 4.38 8.01
CA HIS A 126 1.69 4.53 9.07
C HIS A 126 0.77 3.32 9.08
N ILE A 127 0.18 3.02 10.23
CA ILE A 127 -0.91 2.06 10.36
C ILE A 127 -2.02 2.66 11.20
N VAL A 128 -3.26 2.46 10.73
CA VAL A 128 -4.49 2.66 11.49
C VAL A 128 -5.34 1.40 11.43
N ALA A 129 -6.30 1.29 12.34
CA ALA A 129 -7.28 0.23 12.34
C ALA A 129 -8.69 0.81 12.27
N SER A 130 -9.65 0.04 11.73
CA SER A 130 -11.03 0.47 11.55
C SER A 130 -11.99 -0.71 11.65
N ASN A 131 -13.25 -0.43 11.99
CA ASN A 131 -14.34 -1.40 11.91
C ASN A 131 -15.32 -1.08 10.78
N ASP A 132 -15.18 0.07 10.11
CA ASP A 132 -16.11 0.55 9.09
C ASP A 132 -15.44 1.21 7.88
N LEU A 133 -14.11 1.13 7.73
CA LEU A 133 -13.31 1.74 6.66
C LEU A 133 -13.30 3.28 6.59
N ILE A 134 -14.04 3.96 7.45
CA ILE A 134 -14.25 5.41 7.43
C ILE A 134 -13.77 6.07 8.72
N ASN A 135 -14.09 5.45 9.87
CA ASN A 135 -13.60 5.89 11.17
C ASN A 135 -12.37 5.08 11.56
N TYR A 136 -11.32 5.76 11.97
CA TYR A 136 -10.02 5.15 12.23
C TYR A 136 -9.62 5.30 13.69
N SER A 137 -8.87 4.31 14.17
CA SER A 137 -8.17 4.38 15.45
C SER A 137 -7.13 5.49 15.44
N GLU A 138 -6.57 5.79 16.61
CA GLU A 138 -5.27 6.47 16.66
C GLU A 138 -4.23 5.68 15.88
N ILE A 139 -3.16 6.37 15.47
CA ILE A 139 -2.07 5.75 14.70
C ILE A 139 -1.44 4.65 15.56
N LYS A 140 -1.41 3.44 14.99
CA LYS A 140 -0.93 2.22 15.64
C LYS A 140 0.55 1.95 15.38
N PHE A 141 1.06 2.47 14.29
CA PHE A 141 2.44 2.37 13.88
C PHE A 141 2.84 3.60 13.09
N TYR A 142 4.03 4.08 13.40
CA TYR A 142 4.71 5.13 12.65
C TYR A 142 6.21 4.89 12.71
N ARG A 143 6.89 4.95 11.58
CA ARG A 143 8.34 4.79 11.53
C ARG A 143 8.92 5.80 10.55
N PRO A 144 9.50 6.90 11.05
CA PRO A 144 10.22 7.86 10.22
C PRO A 144 11.54 7.27 9.72
N VAL A 145 12.09 7.87 8.70
CA VAL A 145 13.49 7.68 8.33
C VAL A 145 14.36 8.18 9.50
N LEU A 146 15.35 7.39 9.88
CA LEU A 146 16.18 7.71 11.05
C LEU A 146 16.95 9.03 10.87
N GLN A 147 17.17 9.77 11.96
CA GLN A 147 17.74 11.13 11.98
C GLN A 147 19.12 11.29 11.30
N ASN A 148 19.85 10.21 11.05
CA ASN A 148 21.16 10.25 10.41
C ASN A 148 21.10 10.13 8.89
N TYR A 149 19.91 10.19 8.32
CA TYR A 149 19.74 10.08 6.88
C TYR A 149 20.10 11.36 6.16
N LYS A 150 20.72 11.18 5.02
CA LYS A 150 20.94 12.28 4.08
C LYS A 150 19.58 12.65 3.48
N LYS A 151 19.08 13.81 3.86
CA LYS A 151 17.85 14.38 3.33
C LYS A 151 17.89 14.41 1.80
N GLY A 152 16.81 13.98 1.15
CA GLY A 152 16.73 13.92 -0.30
C GLY A 152 17.47 12.73 -0.96
N ILE A 153 18.03 11.79 -0.19
CA ILE A 153 18.79 10.64 -0.70
C ILE A 153 18.20 9.32 -0.21
N CYS A 154 17.78 9.29 1.05
CA CYS A 154 17.21 8.10 1.68
C CYS A 154 15.73 8.28 1.93
N PHE A 155 14.93 7.29 1.55
CA PHE A 155 13.48 7.35 1.61
C PHE A 155 12.87 6.03 2.05
N ASN A 156 11.78 6.12 2.82
CA ASN A 156 10.81 5.05 2.94
C ASN A 156 9.76 5.17 1.84
N SER A 157 9.12 4.07 1.47
CA SER A 157 8.00 4.06 0.54
C SER A 157 7.25 2.72 0.57
N ASP A 158 6.17 2.61 -0.19
CA ASP A 158 5.55 1.35 -0.60
C ASP A 158 5.24 0.38 0.55
N SER A 159 4.56 0.84 1.60
CA SER A 159 4.18 -0.01 2.73
C SER A 159 3.19 -1.11 2.33
N GLN A 160 3.32 -2.28 2.93
CA GLN A 160 2.44 -3.43 2.81
C GLN A 160 2.10 -4.00 4.17
N LEU A 161 0.88 -4.48 4.33
CA LEU A 161 0.45 -5.24 5.49
C LEU A 161 0.29 -6.72 5.15
N VAL A 162 0.72 -7.57 6.06
CA VAL A 162 0.57 -9.03 5.99
C VAL A 162 0.08 -9.53 7.32
N TYR A 163 -0.93 -10.39 7.32
CA TYR A 163 -1.31 -11.13 8.51
C TYR A 163 -0.71 -12.53 8.44
N ASN A 164 0.17 -12.83 9.39
CA ASN A 164 0.82 -14.11 9.52
C ASN A 164 -0.02 -15.00 10.45
N ASN A 165 -0.83 -15.87 9.85
CA ASN A 165 -1.75 -16.72 10.61
C ASN A 165 -1.03 -17.77 11.43
N ASP A 166 0.16 -18.23 11.01
CA ASP A 166 0.92 -19.26 11.73
C ASP A 166 1.45 -18.72 13.06
N LEU A 167 1.74 -17.42 13.10
CA LEU A 167 2.25 -16.71 14.27
C LEU A 167 1.22 -15.80 14.94
N ASN A 168 0.01 -15.71 14.40
CA ASN A 168 -1.07 -14.84 14.87
C ASN A 168 -0.59 -13.39 15.10
N ARG A 169 0.11 -12.81 14.11
CA ARG A 169 0.67 -11.46 14.19
C ARG A 169 0.45 -10.67 12.92
N LEU A 170 0.38 -9.36 13.07
CA LEU A 170 0.38 -8.41 11.97
C LEU A 170 1.82 -7.99 11.65
N GLU A 171 2.14 -7.92 10.39
CA GLU A 171 3.44 -7.53 9.87
C GLU A 171 3.27 -6.35 8.92
N ILE A 172 4.08 -5.29 9.11
CA ILE A 172 4.23 -4.23 8.13
C ILE A 172 5.58 -4.38 7.45
N ILE A 173 5.55 -4.35 6.12
CA ILE A 173 6.74 -4.43 5.29
C ILE A 173 6.76 -3.19 4.42
N TRP A 174 7.86 -2.47 4.39
CA TRP A 174 7.99 -1.26 3.57
C TRP A 174 9.33 -1.22 2.86
N ARG A 175 9.35 -0.53 1.74
CA ARG A 175 10.57 -0.32 0.97
C ARG A 175 11.36 0.85 1.56
N TYR A 176 12.66 0.66 1.71
CA TYR A 176 13.65 1.66 2.04
C TYR A 176 14.69 1.75 0.92
N THR A 177 15.11 2.95 0.57
CA THR A 177 16.15 3.18 -0.46
C THR A 177 17.19 4.17 -0.01
N ASP A 178 18.43 3.93 -0.43
CA ASP A 178 19.55 4.87 -0.38
C ASP A 178 20.14 5.01 -1.78
N TYR A 179 19.98 6.20 -2.37
CA TYR A 179 20.41 6.45 -3.75
C TYR A 179 21.92 6.62 -3.89
N ASP A 180 22.66 6.98 -2.82
CA ASP A 180 24.11 7.19 -2.87
C ASP A 180 24.88 5.87 -3.09
N ILE A 181 24.36 4.78 -2.57
CA ILE A 181 25.03 3.47 -2.58
C ILE A 181 24.29 2.40 -3.38
N ASP A 182 23.32 2.82 -4.21
CA ASP A 182 22.45 1.94 -5.02
C ASP A 182 21.73 0.86 -4.20
N TYR A 183 21.41 1.16 -2.94
CA TYR A 183 20.81 0.23 -2.00
C TYR A 183 19.28 0.33 -1.98
N ALA A 184 18.63 -0.81 -1.91
CA ALA A 184 17.21 -0.93 -1.56
C ALA A 184 16.99 -2.11 -0.64
N SER A 185 16.03 -1.98 0.28
CA SER A 185 15.60 -3.07 1.14
C SER A 185 14.09 -3.06 1.31
N LEU A 186 13.55 -4.21 1.70
CA LEU A 186 12.28 -4.31 2.36
C LEU A 186 12.56 -4.51 3.84
N LEU A 187 12.13 -3.56 4.65
CA LEU A 187 12.18 -3.64 6.10
C LEU A 187 10.85 -4.19 6.62
N MET A 188 10.89 -4.93 7.71
CA MET A 188 9.71 -5.53 8.33
C MET A 188 9.69 -5.24 9.84
N SER A 189 8.54 -4.80 10.35
CA SER A 189 8.20 -4.81 11.78
C SER A 189 6.94 -5.64 11.98
N TYR A 190 6.79 -6.24 13.15
CA TYR A 190 5.61 -7.04 13.48
C TYR A 190 5.06 -6.71 14.86
N SER A 191 3.79 -7.03 15.04
CA SER A 191 3.08 -6.85 16.31
C SER A 191 2.16 -8.05 16.59
N TYR A 192 2.07 -8.43 17.86
CA TYR A 192 1.12 -9.42 18.35
C TYR A 192 -0.16 -8.82 18.94
N ASP A 193 -0.16 -7.51 19.20
CA ASP A 193 -1.26 -6.79 19.85
C ASP A 193 -1.76 -5.56 19.06
N GLY A 194 -1.07 -5.21 17.97
CA GLY A 194 -1.37 -4.03 17.14
C GLY A 194 -0.96 -2.69 17.74
N ASN A 195 -0.33 -2.68 18.93
CA ASN A 195 0.12 -1.47 19.60
C ASN A 195 1.63 -1.46 19.88
N THR A 196 2.19 -2.64 20.16
CA THR A 196 3.63 -2.80 20.40
C THR A 196 4.26 -3.45 19.18
N TRP A 197 5.29 -2.81 18.63
CA TRP A 197 5.91 -3.24 17.38
C TRP A 197 7.39 -3.56 17.59
N SER A 198 7.86 -4.59 16.88
CA SER A 198 9.28 -4.93 16.87
C SER A 198 10.12 -3.83 16.23
N GLU A 199 11.42 -3.79 16.53
CA GLU A 199 12.35 -3.04 15.71
C GLU A 199 12.34 -3.58 14.27
N PRO A 200 12.66 -2.72 13.28
CA PRO A 200 12.75 -3.13 11.89
C PRO A 200 13.81 -4.21 11.68
N GLN A 201 13.47 -5.18 10.86
CA GLN A 201 14.34 -6.27 10.43
C GLN A 201 14.44 -6.29 8.92
N ASN A 202 15.58 -6.70 8.37
CA ASN A 202 15.72 -6.90 6.95
C ASN A 202 14.87 -8.10 6.51
N PHE A 203 13.89 -7.83 5.65
CA PHE A 203 13.11 -8.86 4.97
C PHE A 203 13.74 -9.22 3.61
N PHE A 204 14.28 -8.20 2.93
CA PHE A 204 15.02 -8.33 1.68
C PHE A 204 16.00 -7.15 1.54
N GLU A 205 17.13 -7.35 0.88
CA GLU A 205 18.04 -6.26 0.55
C GLU A 205 18.78 -6.50 -0.76
N THR A 206 19.21 -5.43 -1.41
CA THR A 206 20.01 -5.46 -2.62
C THR A 206 20.87 -4.21 -2.76
N TYR A 207 22.05 -4.37 -3.38
CA TYR A 207 22.93 -3.30 -3.86
C TYR A 207 22.94 -3.22 -5.40
N ASP A 208 21.94 -3.79 -6.06
CA ASP A 208 21.71 -3.73 -7.51
C ASP A 208 20.21 -3.39 -7.74
N ARG A 209 19.86 -2.12 -7.52
CA ARG A 209 18.47 -1.65 -7.64
C ARG A 209 17.94 -1.79 -9.07
N VAL A 210 18.81 -1.65 -10.07
CA VAL A 210 18.40 -1.80 -11.47
C VAL A 210 17.82 -3.19 -11.72
N LYS A 211 18.39 -4.21 -11.12
CA LYS A 211 18.04 -5.60 -11.37
C LYS A 211 17.04 -6.17 -10.36
N GLU A 212 17.21 -5.84 -9.09
CA GLU A 212 16.57 -6.55 -7.98
C GLU A 212 15.66 -5.70 -7.08
N ASP A 213 15.61 -4.37 -7.27
CA ASP A 213 14.73 -3.51 -6.47
C ASP A 213 13.27 -3.99 -6.55
N MET A 214 12.63 -4.08 -5.40
CA MET A 214 11.24 -4.50 -5.27
C MET A 214 10.33 -3.30 -5.06
N VAL A 215 10.06 -2.55 -6.12
CA VAL A 215 9.11 -1.42 -6.08
C VAL A 215 7.69 -1.92 -5.93
N SER A 216 6.92 -1.27 -5.08
CA SER A 216 5.50 -1.58 -4.85
C SER A 216 5.25 -3.07 -4.60
N PRO A 217 5.86 -3.67 -3.58
CA PRO A 217 5.64 -5.08 -3.30
C PRO A 217 4.17 -5.33 -2.95
N ALA A 218 3.60 -6.42 -3.46
CA ALA A 218 2.34 -7.01 -3.04
C ALA A 218 2.65 -8.38 -2.44
N ILE A 219 2.31 -8.57 -1.17
CA ILE A 219 2.80 -9.72 -0.41
C ILE A 219 1.61 -10.50 0.17
N LEU A 220 1.60 -11.79 -0.08
CA LEU A 220 0.69 -12.74 0.56
C LEU A 220 1.47 -13.76 1.38
N TYR A 221 1.00 -14.05 2.58
CA TYR A 221 1.53 -15.12 3.41
C TYR A 221 0.64 -16.37 3.29
N ASP A 222 1.24 -17.51 3.07
CA ASP A 222 0.55 -18.79 2.93
C ASP A 222 1.43 -19.93 3.46
N LYS A 223 1.09 -20.46 4.65
CA LYS A 223 1.71 -21.66 5.25
C LYS A 223 3.23 -21.62 5.23
N GLY A 224 3.82 -20.68 5.93
CA GLY A 224 5.27 -20.52 6.05
C GLY A 224 5.96 -19.91 4.83
N THR A 225 5.21 -19.47 3.83
CA THR A 225 5.77 -18.90 2.58
C THR A 225 5.24 -17.50 2.34
N TYR A 226 6.13 -16.53 2.18
CA TYR A 226 5.78 -15.22 1.65
C TYR A 226 5.89 -15.26 0.13
N LYS A 227 4.78 -14.98 -0.52
CA LYS A 227 4.66 -14.84 -1.97
C LYS A 227 4.71 -13.37 -2.30
N VAL A 228 5.72 -12.92 -3.04
CA VAL A 228 6.01 -11.51 -3.27
C VAL A 228 5.96 -11.20 -4.76
N TRP A 229 4.99 -10.40 -5.16
CA TRP A 229 4.92 -9.75 -6.45
C TRP A 229 5.43 -8.32 -6.31
N TYR A 230 6.16 -7.84 -7.28
CA TYR A 230 6.72 -6.49 -7.25
C TYR A 230 6.98 -5.97 -8.66
N VAL A 231 7.15 -4.67 -8.77
CA VAL A 231 7.50 -4.03 -10.04
C VAL A 231 9.01 -3.77 -10.06
N ASN A 232 9.64 -4.11 -11.17
CA ASN A 232 10.99 -3.69 -11.49
C ASN A 232 11.10 -3.47 -13.00
N ALA A 233 11.66 -2.32 -13.40
CA ALA A 233 11.73 -1.90 -14.79
C ALA A 233 10.38 -2.00 -15.53
N TYR A 234 9.30 -1.53 -14.89
CA TYR A 234 7.92 -1.54 -15.41
C TYR A 234 7.33 -2.93 -15.68
N LYS A 235 7.92 -3.98 -15.15
CA LYS A 235 7.43 -5.35 -15.30
C LYS A 235 7.12 -5.95 -13.93
N VAL A 236 6.06 -6.71 -13.86
CA VAL A 236 5.72 -7.46 -12.65
C VAL A 236 6.61 -8.71 -12.57
N LYS A 237 7.29 -8.85 -11.45
CA LYS A 237 8.15 -9.98 -11.12
C LYS A 237 7.60 -10.67 -9.87
N TYR A 238 8.01 -11.91 -9.66
CA TYR A 238 7.57 -12.74 -8.55
C TYR A 238 8.74 -13.50 -7.93
N ARG A 239 8.74 -13.57 -6.60
CA ARG A 239 9.62 -14.44 -5.80
C ARG A 239 8.86 -15.01 -4.61
N GLU A 240 9.39 -16.03 -4.01
CA GLU A 240 8.95 -16.60 -2.73
C GLU A 240 10.09 -16.54 -1.71
N LEU A 241 9.72 -16.21 -0.46
CA LEU A 241 10.58 -16.42 0.69
C LEU A 241 10.01 -17.57 1.50
N LYS A 242 10.74 -18.65 1.60
CA LYS A 242 10.41 -19.83 2.41
C LYS A 242 11.65 -20.33 3.11
N ASP A 243 11.54 -20.69 4.39
CA ASP A 243 12.66 -21.18 5.20
C ASP A 243 13.91 -20.28 5.11
N ASN A 244 13.70 -18.96 5.16
CA ASN A 244 14.70 -17.91 5.00
C ASN A 244 15.49 -17.96 3.66
N LYS A 245 14.90 -18.56 2.62
CA LYS A 245 15.52 -18.64 1.30
C LYS A 245 14.62 -18.04 0.24
N TRP A 246 15.19 -17.10 -0.52
CA TRP A 246 14.52 -16.51 -1.67
C TRP A 246 14.60 -17.42 -2.89
N SER A 247 13.47 -17.62 -3.54
CA SER A 247 13.41 -18.29 -4.85
C SER A 247 14.08 -17.46 -5.94
N LYS A 248 14.34 -18.06 -7.10
CA LYS A 248 14.74 -17.33 -8.31
C LYS A 248 13.61 -16.39 -8.75
N ILE A 249 14.01 -15.27 -9.36
CA ILE A 249 13.07 -14.31 -9.97
C ILE A 249 12.29 -14.99 -11.10
N ARG A 250 10.97 -14.84 -11.09
CA ARG A 250 10.07 -15.27 -12.15
C ARG A 250 9.39 -14.04 -12.74
N MET A 251 9.30 -13.96 -14.06
CA MET A 251 8.58 -12.90 -14.74
C MET A 251 7.09 -13.23 -14.79
N CYS A 252 6.25 -12.30 -14.42
CA CYS A 252 4.82 -12.42 -14.64
C CYS A 252 4.45 -11.94 -16.05
N LYS A 253 3.47 -12.60 -16.65
CA LYS A 253 2.83 -12.12 -17.88
C LYS A 253 1.60 -11.32 -17.48
N LEU A 254 1.61 -10.03 -17.72
CA LEU A 254 0.50 -9.10 -17.46
C LEU A 254 0.33 -8.19 -18.69
N PRO A 255 -0.42 -8.63 -19.72
CA PRO A 255 -0.73 -7.79 -20.86
C PRO A 255 -1.76 -6.71 -20.47
N TYR A 256 -1.67 -5.55 -21.09
CA TYR A 256 -2.63 -4.45 -20.94
C TYR A 256 -3.42 -4.26 -22.23
N GLU A 257 -4.66 -3.79 -22.12
CA GLU A 257 -5.51 -3.49 -23.28
C GLU A 257 -4.98 -2.35 -24.15
N ASN A 258 -4.07 -1.53 -23.62
CA ASN A 258 -3.51 -0.33 -24.26
C ASN A 258 -1.99 -0.23 -24.12
N ASP A 259 -1.29 -1.37 -24.01
CA ASP A 259 0.17 -1.46 -23.92
C ASP A 259 0.79 -0.64 -22.77
N ALA A 260 0.06 -0.47 -21.67
CA ALA A 260 0.53 0.27 -20.50
C ALA A 260 1.70 -0.45 -19.78
N TYR A 261 2.41 0.30 -18.97
CA TYR A 261 3.58 -0.11 -18.20
C TYR A 261 3.25 -0.07 -16.70
N SER A 262 3.42 -1.18 -16.00
CA SER A 262 3.16 -1.27 -14.56
C SER A 262 4.06 -0.34 -13.76
N TRP A 263 3.48 0.41 -12.80
CA TRP A 263 4.24 1.21 -11.86
C TRP A 263 4.00 0.78 -10.40
N HIS A 264 2.74 0.63 -10.01
CA HIS A 264 2.36 0.08 -8.71
C HIS A 264 1.39 -1.08 -8.87
N ILE A 265 1.42 -1.98 -7.90
CA ILE A 265 0.51 -3.13 -7.85
C ILE A 265 0.00 -3.37 -6.44
N ASP A 266 -1.18 -3.96 -6.36
CA ASP A 266 -1.65 -4.73 -5.21
C ASP A 266 -2.26 -6.03 -5.69
N LEU A 267 -2.28 -7.06 -4.83
CA LEU A 267 -2.74 -8.37 -5.19
C LEU A 267 -3.46 -9.03 -4.02
N ILE A 268 -4.56 -9.70 -4.35
CA ILE A 268 -5.30 -10.54 -3.42
C ILE A 268 -5.45 -11.95 -3.98
N LYS A 269 -5.70 -12.90 -3.10
CA LYS A 269 -6.20 -14.22 -3.48
C LYS A 269 -7.68 -14.28 -3.12
N ASN A 270 -8.53 -14.35 -4.13
CA ASN A 270 -9.98 -14.48 -3.98
C ASN A 270 -10.41 -15.86 -4.45
N LYS A 271 -10.81 -16.72 -3.51
CA LYS A 271 -11.05 -18.15 -3.76
C LYS A 271 -9.82 -18.80 -4.42
N ASP A 272 -9.98 -19.31 -5.64
CA ASP A 272 -8.93 -20.00 -6.38
C ASP A 272 -8.18 -19.08 -7.37
N LYS A 273 -8.52 -17.80 -7.42
CA LYS A 273 -7.90 -16.84 -8.35
C LYS A 273 -7.00 -15.86 -7.63
N TYR A 274 -5.89 -15.52 -8.26
CA TYR A 274 -5.11 -14.34 -7.95
C TYR A 274 -5.68 -13.18 -8.73
N GLU A 275 -5.92 -12.08 -8.07
CA GLU A 275 -6.46 -10.86 -8.66
C GLU A 275 -5.46 -9.73 -8.42
N ILE A 276 -5.14 -8.97 -9.46
CA ILE A 276 -4.18 -7.88 -9.42
C ILE A 276 -4.85 -6.56 -9.79
N LEU A 277 -4.64 -5.55 -8.96
CA LEU A 277 -4.93 -4.15 -9.24
C LEU A 277 -3.59 -3.46 -9.52
N THR A 278 -3.47 -2.78 -10.63
CA THR A 278 -2.22 -2.14 -11.01
C THR A 278 -2.45 -0.70 -11.44
N CYS A 279 -1.58 0.18 -10.95
CA CYS A 279 -1.46 1.54 -11.44
C CYS A 279 -0.42 1.55 -12.55
N ALA A 280 -0.80 2.02 -13.74
CA ALA A 280 0.03 1.92 -14.92
C ALA A 280 -0.13 3.14 -15.84
N THR A 281 0.94 3.43 -16.59
CA THR A 281 1.03 4.52 -17.55
C THR A 281 1.25 4.00 -18.97
N THR A 282 0.79 4.73 -19.96
CA THR A 282 1.12 4.48 -21.37
C THR A 282 2.41 5.16 -21.83
N ASP A 283 2.95 6.09 -21.02
CA ASP A 283 4.24 6.75 -21.25
C ASP A 283 5.16 6.56 -20.04
N LYS A 284 6.30 5.89 -20.23
CA LYS A 284 7.30 5.64 -19.19
C LYS A 284 7.90 6.91 -18.58
N ASN A 285 7.85 8.02 -19.29
CA ASN A 285 8.34 9.30 -18.81
C ASN A 285 7.30 10.06 -17.98
N ASP A 286 6.04 9.60 -18.02
CA ASP A 286 4.93 10.18 -17.27
C ASP A 286 4.36 9.18 -16.26
N ARG A 287 4.78 9.34 -15.01
CA ARG A 287 4.28 8.58 -13.86
C ARG A 287 3.28 9.36 -13.02
N LYS A 288 2.80 10.49 -13.53
CA LYS A 288 1.84 11.35 -12.85
C LYS A 288 0.40 11.11 -13.32
N HIS A 289 0.23 10.80 -14.61
CA HIS A 289 -1.08 10.63 -15.26
C HIS A 289 -1.38 9.15 -15.53
N MET A 290 -1.53 8.40 -14.46
CA MET A 290 -1.75 6.95 -14.53
C MET A 290 -3.21 6.59 -14.33
N ASN A 291 -3.58 5.39 -14.79
CA ASN A 291 -4.89 4.79 -14.58
C ASN A 291 -4.78 3.52 -13.72
N LEU A 292 -5.90 3.04 -13.20
CA LEU A 292 -5.99 1.74 -12.55
C LEU A 292 -6.52 0.69 -13.52
N TYR A 293 -5.86 -0.47 -13.51
CA TYR A 293 -6.20 -1.63 -14.31
C TYR A 293 -6.35 -2.86 -13.40
N TYR A 294 -7.14 -3.81 -13.86
CA TYR A 294 -7.41 -5.02 -13.13
C TYR A 294 -7.33 -6.26 -14.02
N ALA A 295 -6.78 -7.35 -13.48
CA ALA A 295 -6.72 -8.64 -14.15
C ALA A 295 -6.80 -9.80 -13.14
N LYS A 296 -7.10 -11.00 -13.65
CA LYS A 296 -7.13 -12.28 -12.88
C LYS A 296 -6.13 -13.27 -13.43
N SER A 297 -5.71 -14.19 -12.57
CA SER A 297 -4.81 -15.29 -12.89
C SER A 297 -5.16 -16.54 -12.08
N ASP A 298 -4.94 -17.71 -12.64
CA ASP A 298 -5.05 -18.98 -11.91
C ASP A 298 -3.80 -19.31 -11.09
N ASP A 299 -2.64 -18.90 -11.58
CA ASP A 299 -1.34 -19.27 -11.01
C ASP A 299 -0.56 -18.10 -10.38
N GLY A 300 -1.09 -16.87 -10.46
CA GLY A 300 -0.43 -15.65 -10.00
C GLY A 300 0.74 -15.20 -10.89
N LEU A 301 0.97 -15.84 -12.02
CA LEU A 301 2.10 -15.57 -12.93
C LEU A 301 1.64 -15.19 -14.32
N LYS A 302 0.56 -15.82 -14.80
CA LYS A 302 -0.03 -15.54 -16.10
C LYS A 302 -1.40 -14.93 -15.89
N PHE A 303 -1.44 -13.61 -15.95
CA PHE A 303 -2.67 -12.84 -15.87
C PHE A 303 -3.33 -12.72 -17.23
N GLY A 304 -4.65 -12.62 -17.24
CA GLY A 304 -5.41 -12.17 -18.39
C GLY A 304 -5.07 -10.71 -18.74
N THR A 305 -5.64 -10.20 -19.81
CA THR A 305 -5.44 -8.79 -20.20
C THR A 305 -6.00 -7.85 -19.12
N ALA A 306 -5.14 -7.02 -18.59
CA ALA A 306 -5.51 -5.99 -17.61
C ALA A 306 -6.33 -4.90 -18.31
N LYS A 307 -7.54 -4.69 -17.83
CA LYS A 307 -8.48 -3.70 -18.35
C LYS A 307 -8.62 -2.54 -17.37
N THR A 308 -8.84 -1.35 -17.91
CA THR A 308 -9.06 -0.15 -17.11
C THR A 308 -10.30 -0.29 -16.23
N VAL A 309 -10.15 0.02 -14.94
CA VAL A 309 -11.25 0.03 -13.96
C VAL A 309 -11.54 1.42 -13.41
N LEU A 310 -10.55 2.31 -13.42
CA LEU A 310 -10.67 3.69 -13.01
C LEU A 310 -9.71 4.57 -13.81
N ARG A 311 -10.20 5.76 -14.18
CA ARG A 311 -9.41 6.85 -14.77
C ARG A 311 -9.49 8.08 -13.89
N PRO A 312 -8.51 9.00 -13.95
CA PRO A 312 -8.69 10.34 -13.42
C PRO A 312 -9.92 10.99 -14.03
N THR A 313 -10.54 11.92 -13.31
CA THR A 313 -11.75 12.61 -13.82
C THR A 313 -11.46 13.49 -15.03
N GLY A 314 -10.23 13.98 -15.17
CA GLY A 314 -9.82 14.93 -16.20
C GLY A 314 -10.14 16.38 -15.85
N TYR A 315 -10.66 16.64 -14.64
CA TYR A 315 -10.96 18.00 -14.17
C TYR A 315 -9.93 18.43 -13.12
N ASP A 316 -9.23 19.54 -13.38
CA ASP A 316 -8.17 20.04 -12.49
C ASP A 316 -8.68 20.44 -11.10
N ALA A 317 -9.97 20.73 -10.96
CA ALA A 317 -10.59 21.06 -9.68
C ALA A 317 -10.78 19.82 -8.78
N ASP A 318 -10.87 18.63 -9.35
CA ASP A 318 -11.03 17.39 -8.61
C ASP A 318 -9.70 16.98 -8.00
N TRP A 319 -9.73 16.44 -6.78
CA TRP A 319 -8.50 16.03 -6.10
C TRP A 319 -7.80 14.82 -6.77
N ASP A 320 -8.52 14.03 -7.55
CA ASP A 320 -8.05 12.90 -8.35
C ASP A 320 -8.11 13.19 -9.86
N GLY A 321 -8.11 14.45 -10.23
CA GLY A 321 -8.40 14.92 -11.59
C GLY A 321 -7.37 14.53 -12.62
N ASN A 322 -6.09 14.45 -12.28
CA ASN A 322 -5.03 14.29 -13.27
C ASN A 322 -4.36 12.93 -13.23
N GLY A 323 -4.34 12.22 -12.09
CA GLY A 323 -3.68 10.93 -12.03
C GLY A 323 -4.12 10.06 -10.86
N LEU A 324 -4.09 8.76 -11.10
CA LEU A 324 -4.23 7.75 -10.05
C LEU A 324 -2.87 7.18 -9.70
N TYR A 325 -2.77 6.59 -8.51
CA TYR A 325 -1.50 6.10 -8.02
C TYR A 325 -1.67 4.75 -7.31
N ARG A 326 -0.69 4.33 -6.50
CA ARG A 326 -0.78 3.06 -5.78
C ARG A 326 -2.09 2.99 -5.01
N SER A 327 -2.79 1.89 -5.21
CA SER A 327 -4.11 1.62 -4.68
C SER A 327 -4.14 0.20 -4.14
N THR A 328 -5.10 -0.08 -3.29
CA THR A 328 -5.34 -1.40 -2.71
C THR A 328 -6.79 -1.80 -2.89
N PHE A 329 -7.07 -3.08 -2.81
CA PHE A 329 -8.43 -3.58 -2.90
C PHE A 329 -8.62 -4.84 -2.07
N MET A 330 -9.86 -5.14 -1.77
CA MET A 330 -10.27 -6.38 -1.11
C MET A 330 -11.60 -6.85 -1.66
N TYR A 331 -11.87 -8.14 -1.54
CA TYR A 331 -13.18 -8.72 -1.78
C TYR A 331 -13.73 -9.25 -0.46
N SER A 332 -14.81 -8.68 -0.02
CA SER A 332 -15.39 -8.94 1.29
C SER A 332 -16.92 -8.94 1.21
N ASP A 333 -17.54 -9.96 1.80
CA ASP A 333 -19.01 -10.09 1.87
C ASP A 333 -19.74 -9.91 0.52
N GLY A 334 -19.11 -10.43 -0.57
CA GLY A 334 -19.70 -10.36 -1.91
C GLY A 334 -19.45 -9.05 -2.67
N MET A 335 -18.65 -8.15 -2.11
CA MET A 335 -18.35 -6.83 -2.66
C MET A 335 -16.86 -6.61 -2.80
N TYR A 336 -16.46 -5.87 -3.83
CA TYR A 336 -15.13 -5.26 -3.91
C TYR A 336 -15.15 -3.89 -3.23
N TYR A 337 -14.08 -3.60 -2.50
CA TYR A 337 -13.77 -2.30 -1.95
C TYR A 337 -12.38 -1.92 -2.42
N VAL A 338 -12.24 -0.70 -2.93
CA VAL A 338 -10.98 -0.18 -3.46
C VAL A 338 -10.65 1.11 -2.74
N LEU A 339 -9.51 1.13 -2.05
CA LEU A 339 -8.93 2.36 -1.53
C LEU A 339 -7.89 2.80 -2.56
N TYR A 340 -8.18 3.88 -3.29
CA TYR A 340 -7.31 4.34 -4.35
C TYR A 340 -6.62 5.66 -4.03
N GLY A 341 -5.34 5.72 -4.38
CA GLY A 341 -4.59 6.97 -4.37
C GLY A 341 -4.89 7.80 -5.60
N GLY A 342 -5.14 9.08 -5.41
CA GLY A 342 -5.38 10.03 -6.49
C GLY A 342 -4.66 11.34 -6.27
N ARG A 343 -4.48 12.10 -7.35
CA ARG A 343 -3.81 13.40 -7.34
C ARG A 343 -4.34 14.32 -8.43
N ASN A 344 -4.13 15.62 -8.23
CA ASN A 344 -4.21 16.60 -9.30
C ASN A 344 -2.88 17.36 -9.47
N ASP A 345 -2.79 18.18 -10.51
CA ASP A 345 -1.56 18.96 -10.79
C ASP A 345 -1.34 20.10 -9.81
N ALA A 346 -2.36 20.50 -9.06
CA ALA A 346 -2.23 21.42 -7.92
C ALA A 346 -1.61 20.73 -6.67
N LYS A 347 -1.11 19.50 -6.83
CA LYS A 347 -0.49 18.69 -5.76
C LYS A 347 -1.43 18.36 -4.60
N ASN A 348 -2.71 18.24 -4.89
CA ASN A 348 -3.68 17.73 -3.93
C ASN A 348 -3.71 16.20 -4.02
N PHE A 349 -3.30 15.54 -2.96
CA PHE A 349 -3.22 14.09 -2.86
C PHE A 349 -4.28 13.57 -1.91
N GLY A 350 -4.65 12.32 -2.05
CA GLY A 350 -5.59 11.69 -1.14
C GLY A 350 -5.90 10.24 -1.46
N VAL A 351 -6.72 9.65 -0.62
CA VAL A 351 -7.26 8.30 -0.80
C VAL A 351 -8.78 8.39 -0.83
N GLY A 352 -9.37 7.81 -1.87
CA GLY A 352 -10.82 7.64 -2.00
C GLY A 352 -11.23 6.19 -1.79
N LEU A 353 -12.51 5.98 -1.42
CA LEU A 353 -13.11 4.66 -1.26
C LEU A 353 -14.14 4.42 -2.35
N LEU A 354 -13.94 3.35 -3.13
CA LEU A 354 -14.89 2.84 -4.10
C LEU A 354 -15.36 1.46 -3.70
N PHE A 355 -16.55 1.10 -4.14
CA PHE A 355 -17.12 -0.22 -3.91
C PHE A 355 -17.95 -0.68 -5.12
N GLY A 356 -18.12 -1.99 -5.27
CA GLY A 356 -18.93 -2.57 -6.35
C GLY A 356 -19.02 -4.07 -6.26
N LYS A 357 -19.96 -4.68 -6.99
CA LYS A 357 -20.08 -6.14 -7.09
C LYS A 357 -19.03 -6.75 -8.00
N ASP A 358 -18.46 -5.94 -8.87
CA ASP A 358 -17.34 -6.27 -9.74
C ASP A 358 -16.40 -5.07 -9.89
N MET A 359 -15.21 -5.31 -10.36
CA MET A 359 -14.17 -4.28 -10.48
C MET A 359 -14.38 -3.31 -11.65
N TYR A 360 -15.35 -3.54 -12.52
CA TYR A 360 -15.62 -2.67 -13.67
C TYR A 360 -16.81 -1.73 -13.43
N ASN A 361 -17.56 -1.96 -12.34
CA ASN A 361 -18.70 -1.16 -11.91
C ASN A 361 -18.50 -0.70 -10.47
N LEU A 362 -17.57 0.24 -10.29
CA LEU A 362 -17.23 0.81 -9.01
C LEU A 362 -17.94 2.16 -8.82
N TYR A 363 -18.32 2.44 -7.58
CA TYR A 363 -18.95 3.68 -7.14
C TYR A 363 -18.29 4.17 -5.86
N GLY A 364 -18.23 5.47 -5.70
CA GLY A 364 -17.90 6.12 -4.45
C GLY A 364 -19.06 6.93 -3.91
N THR A 365 -18.84 7.69 -2.86
CA THR A 365 -19.87 8.55 -2.24
C THR A 365 -19.33 9.96 -2.02
N ASN A 366 -20.21 10.95 -2.09
CA ASN A 366 -19.95 12.33 -1.72
C ASN A 366 -20.39 12.58 -0.26
N CYS A 367 -19.86 11.78 0.67
CA CYS A 367 -20.06 12.00 2.09
C CYS A 367 -18.93 12.86 2.66
N ASP A 368 -19.25 13.69 3.63
CA ASP A 368 -18.23 14.48 4.31
C ASP A 368 -17.56 13.65 5.41
N TYR A 369 -16.54 12.87 5.02
CA TYR A 369 -15.80 12.03 5.96
C TYR A 369 -14.90 12.82 6.94
N VAL A 370 -14.66 14.09 6.66
CA VAL A 370 -13.81 14.93 7.52
C VAL A 370 -14.59 15.48 8.70
N TYR A 371 -15.80 15.98 8.44
CA TYR A 371 -16.61 16.69 9.45
C TYR A 371 -17.68 15.83 10.10
N ASP A 372 -18.16 14.81 9.42
CA ASP A 372 -19.24 13.95 9.89
C ASP A 372 -18.99 12.48 9.60
N SER A 373 -17.83 11.98 10.04
CA SER A 373 -17.39 10.62 9.72
C SER A 373 -18.31 9.53 10.28
N VAL A 374 -18.90 9.74 11.46
CA VAL A 374 -19.79 8.75 12.09
C VAL A 374 -21.09 8.61 11.31
N ASN A 375 -21.75 9.72 10.98
CA ASN A 375 -22.99 9.70 10.21
C ASN A 375 -22.72 9.24 8.76
N SER A 376 -21.63 9.66 8.16
CA SER A 376 -21.24 9.22 6.82
C SER A 376 -20.95 7.71 6.77
N ALA A 377 -20.29 7.14 7.79
CA ALA A 377 -20.11 5.70 7.90
C ALA A 377 -21.45 4.96 8.00
N GLN A 378 -22.37 5.46 8.80
CA GLN A 378 -23.71 4.88 8.93
C GLN A 378 -24.47 4.90 7.61
N LYS A 379 -24.45 6.02 6.88
CA LYS A 379 -25.10 6.16 5.56
C LYS A 379 -24.47 5.19 4.56
N PHE A 380 -23.15 5.14 4.50
CA PHE A 380 -22.40 4.25 3.61
C PHE A 380 -22.76 2.78 3.84
N TRP A 381 -22.68 2.30 5.07
CA TRP A 381 -22.96 0.90 5.38
C TRP A 381 -24.44 0.54 5.28
N ASN A 382 -25.35 1.45 5.61
CA ASN A 382 -26.77 1.26 5.35
C ASN A 382 -27.08 1.13 3.85
N PHE A 383 -26.37 1.88 3.01
CA PHE A 383 -26.44 1.71 1.56
C PHE A 383 -25.87 0.36 1.12
N ILE A 384 -24.68 -0.02 1.60
CA ILE A 384 -24.01 -1.28 1.25
C ILE A 384 -24.92 -2.48 1.58
N ASP A 385 -25.56 -2.51 2.76
CA ASP A 385 -26.46 -3.60 3.13
C ASP A 385 -27.63 -3.73 2.16
N ARG A 386 -28.25 -2.61 1.79
CA ARG A 386 -29.33 -2.60 0.79
C ARG A 386 -28.83 -2.98 -0.61
N TYR A 387 -27.62 -2.61 -0.95
CA TYR A 387 -27.03 -2.89 -2.26
C TYR A 387 -26.56 -4.34 -2.40
N LYS A 388 -26.14 -5.00 -1.33
CA LYS A 388 -25.77 -6.43 -1.34
C LYS A 388 -26.90 -7.33 -1.82
N ASP A 389 -28.13 -7.07 -1.35
CA ASP A 389 -29.32 -7.86 -1.68
C ASP A 389 -29.84 -7.57 -3.09
N PHE A 390 -29.20 -6.65 -3.78
CA PHE A 390 -29.60 -6.24 -5.11
C PHE A 390 -29.16 -7.27 -6.16
N THR A 391 -30.08 -8.15 -6.54
CA THR A 391 -29.86 -9.13 -7.61
C THR A 391 -30.49 -8.66 -8.90
N GLY A 392 -29.68 -8.49 -9.95
CA GLY A 392 -30.16 -8.57 -11.31
C GLY A 392 -30.11 -7.32 -12.19
N GLU A 393 -29.82 -6.12 -11.70
CA GLU A 393 -29.64 -4.97 -12.59
C GLU A 393 -28.39 -4.14 -12.26
N PRO A 394 -27.52 -3.89 -13.25
CA PRO A 394 -26.33 -3.04 -13.03
C PRO A 394 -26.67 -1.56 -12.84
N ASP A 395 -27.87 -1.11 -13.22
CA ASP A 395 -28.26 0.29 -13.13
C ASP A 395 -28.99 0.61 -11.82
N ILE A 396 -28.21 1.00 -10.82
CA ILE A 396 -28.74 1.42 -9.51
C ILE A 396 -29.63 2.68 -9.58
N ARG A 397 -29.61 3.46 -10.68
CA ARG A 397 -30.51 4.60 -10.91
C ARG A 397 -31.98 4.15 -10.90
N LYS A 398 -32.26 2.97 -11.42
CA LYS A 398 -33.61 2.41 -11.44
C LYS A 398 -34.14 2.07 -10.06
N LYS A 399 -33.27 2.07 -9.04
CA LYS A 399 -33.62 1.85 -7.63
C LYS A 399 -33.74 3.15 -6.82
N GLY A 400 -33.75 4.29 -7.50
CA GLY A 400 -33.95 5.59 -6.88
C GLY A 400 -32.69 6.22 -6.27
N PHE A 401 -31.51 5.63 -6.50
CA PHE A 401 -30.26 6.26 -6.08
C PHE A 401 -29.80 7.28 -7.13
N LYS A 402 -29.46 8.46 -6.65
CA LYS A 402 -28.89 9.51 -7.51
C LYS A 402 -27.41 9.20 -7.73
N ILE A 403 -27.02 9.12 -9.01
CA ILE A 403 -25.61 9.06 -9.39
C ILE A 403 -25.26 10.43 -9.94
N VAL A 404 -24.28 11.07 -9.33
CA VAL A 404 -23.67 12.29 -9.85
C VAL A 404 -22.61 11.84 -10.87
N GLU A 405 -22.80 12.22 -12.11
CA GLU A 405 -21.79 12.11 -13.16
C GLU A 405 -21.08 13.46 -13.23
N SER A 406 -19.77 13.44 -13.00
CA SER A 406 -18.91 14.60 -13.18
C SER A 406 -18.74 14.95 -14.65
#